data_8bcc7619ec6297fab6047f94741072b6
#
_entry.id   8bcc7619ec6297fab6047f94741072b6
#
_cell.length_a   1.000
_cell.length_b   1.000
_cell.length_c   1.000
_cell.angle_alpha   90.00
_cell.angle_beta   90.00
_cell.angle_gamma   90.00
#
_symmetry.space_group_name_H-M   'P 1'
#
loop_
_entity.id
_entity.type
_entity.pdbx_description
1 polymer ?
#
loop_
_entity_poly.entity_id
_entity_poly.type
_entity_poly.pdbx_seq_one_letter_code
_entity_poly.pdbx_strand_id
1 'polypeptide(L)'
;MKLDLRAFWRARRGSVAVQFALIIIPLMITMGLAIDGSRLFLVKYRFQASLDSAALAIGTTFGSNDHLESVAKLYVERNFQVPGAKVQEVKVVNSAERVVLSGSVKLTTFFGSFLGKEYVNIDASTDVRRAGGGIMVALVLDNTGSMWSSAGSASRIEGLRAASLSLTTELFKSDTAEDEVRVAVVPYTAMVNPGPAATSIVDTSLKEDFRVQDPQGLTGAKASDLQVLKYDPSDKTQWKGCVYERDGAASIDDTLPGGSGNWKPLIWPIFNDNQYSVYSSGKTKGQVDPATVDPGGDKNANSFTGPNVGCPTPILPLTNKQADVTASLKAMTAWNRGGTLSDIGMAWGIRVLSPSAPFTESGKMIDKKTGETIWESPRWRRAIVLMTDGDNVVFNAGNEGTRVRTGKELSDITGYGRLGEARMNALFKSNNSATAKTKVDERLIELCKTAKKQDIIIYTVVFSNSTNAATRAIYETCASDKGKYWYAPSADALNSAFGAIGSDLNKLRITQ
;
A
#
# COMPACT_ATOMS: atom_id res chain seq x y z
N MET A 1 3.36 -93.24 35.83
CA MET A 1 4.22 -92.25 36.42
C MET A 1 3.39 -91.18 37.05
N LYS A 2 3.18 -91.26 38.39
CA LYS A 2 2.34 -90.27 39.13
C LYS A 2 3.25 -89.11 39.39
N LEU A 3 2.95 -87.98 38.75
CA LEU A 3 3.63 -86.66 39.04
C LEU A 3 3.28 -86.30 40.49
N ASP A 4 4.28 -86.33 41.38
CA ASP A 4 4.15 -85.89 42.77
C ASP A 4 4.11 -84.37 42.87
N LEU A 5 2.92 -83.79 42.78
CA LEU A 5 2.64 -82.35 42.87
C LEU A 5 3.17 -81.77 44.17
N ARG A 6 3.36 -82.52 45.26
CA ARG A 6 3.89 -82.07 46.58
C ARG A 6 5.38 -81.81 46.51
N ALA A 7 6.17 -82.63 45.70
CA ALA A 7 7.59 -82.40 45.47
C ALA A 7 7.84 -81.22 44.60
N PHE A 8 6.97 -80.92 43.66
CA PHE A 8 7.03 -79.74 42.83
C PHE A 8 6.86 -78.42 43.66
N TRP A 9 5.91 -78.37 44.63
CA TRP A 9 5.70 -77.19 45.45
C TRP A 9 6.80 -76.99 46.54
N ARG A 10 7.65 -77.95 46.80
CA ARG A 10 8.78 -77.89 47.77
C ARG A 10 10.11 -77.54 47.08
N ALA A 11 10.19 -77.63 45.77
CA ALA A 11 11.42 -77.40 45.00
C ALA A 11 11.72 -75.89 44.96
N ARG A 12 12.53 -75.35 45.88
CA ARG A 12 12.96 -73.94 45.88
C ARG A 12 13.77 -73.53 44.62
N ARG A 13 14.24 -74.54 43.79
CA ARG A 13 14.98 -74.36 42.55
C ARG A 13 14.10 -73.78 41.39
N GLY A 14 12.78 -73.83 41.51
CA GLY A 14 11.83 -73.27 40.53
C GLY A 14 11.57 -71.79 40.72
N SER A 15 11.97 -71.15 41.82
CA SER A 15 11.69 -69.73 42.11
C SER A 15 12.39 -68.81 41.14
N VAL A 16 13.59 -69.18 40.71
CA VAL A 16 14.33 -68.37 39.69
C VAL A 16 13.64 -68.37 38.36
N ALA A 17 13.08 -69.46 37.91
CA ALA A 17 12.37 -69.57 36.66
C ALA A 17 11.07 -68.74 36.66
N VAL A 18 10.37 -68.71 37.81
CA VAL A 18 9.14 -67.89 37.97
C VAL A 18 9.51 -66.40 38.06
N GLN A 19 10.54 -66.07 38.79
CA GLN A 19 11.06 -64.70 38.85
C GLN A 19 11.56 -64.21 37.50
N PHE A 20 12.27 -65.03 36.77
CA PHE A 20 12.71 -64.72 35.43
C PHE A 20 11.54 -64.55 34.46
N ALA A 21 10.53 -65.37 34.49
CA ALA A 21 9.34 -65.23 33.68
C ALA A 21 8.56 -63.95 34.01
N LEU A 22 8.48 -63.52 35.26
CA LEU A 22 7.87 -62.29 35.68
C LEU A 22 8.61 -61.04 35.27
N ILE A 23 9.93 -61.12 35.14
CA ILE A 23 10.79 -59.99 34.70
C ILE A 23 10.91 -59.92 33.17
N ILE A 24 10.87 -61.05 32.46
CA ILE A 24 11.06 -61.09 31.04
C ILE A 24 9.89 -60.42 30.28
N ILE A 25 8.67 -60.52 30.80
CA ILE A 25 7.49 -59.90 30.15
C ILE A 25 7.60 -58.36 30.16
N PRO A 26 7.79 -57.67 31.27
CA PRO A 26 7.97 -56.22 31.28
C PRO A 26 9.23 -55.80 30.54
N LEU A 27 10.32 -56.61 30.57
CA LEU A 27 11.51 -56.33 29.78
C LEU A 27 11.27 -56.39 28.29
N MET A 28 10.54 -57.38 27.80
CA MET A 28 10.14 -57.49 26.39
C MET A 28 9.23 -56.33 25.96
N ILE A 29 8.29 -55.92 26.82
CA ILE A 29 7.40 -54.76 26.57
C ILE A 29 8.24 -53.49 26.48
N THR A 30 9.13 -53.24 27.42
CA THR A 30 9.96 -52.03 27.40
C THR A 30 10.92 -52.00 26.22
N MET A 31 11.50 -53.14 25.87
CA MET A 31 12.34 -53.25 24.67
C MET A 31 11.55 -53.03 23.38
N GLY A 32 10.33 -53.59 23.31
CA GLY A 32 9.43 -53.41 22.20
C GLY A 32 9.01 -51.94 22.02
N LEU A 33 8.66 -51.26 23.10
CA LEU A 33 8.33 -49.82 23.11
C LEU A 33 9.55 -48.97 22.70
N ALA A 34 10.75 -49.37 23.10
CA ALA A 34 11.98 -48.66 22.67
C ALA A 34 12.24 -48.81 21.16
N ILE A 35 11.95 -50.00 20.59
CA ILE A 35 12.02 -50.25 19.14
C ILE A 35 11.02 -49.41 18.39
N ASP A 36 9.74 -49.42 18.81
CA ASP A 36 8.69 -48.61 18.18
C ASP A 36 8.98 -47.10 18.34
N GLY A 37 9.50 -46.67 19.50
CA GLY A 37 9.90 -45.29 19.74
C GLY A 37 11.06 -44.83 18.85
N SER A 38 12.08 -45.67 18.64
CA SER A 38 13.19 -45.37 17.76
C SER A 38 12.75 -45.28 16.30
N ARG A 39 11.83 -46.17 15.87
CA ARG A 39 11.21 -46.12 14.54
C ARG A 39 10.38 -44.84 14.35
N LEU A 40 9.58 -44.48 15.36
CA LEU A 40 8.77 -43.26 15.33
C LEU A 40 9.66 -42.03 15.14
N PHE A 41 10.75 -41.94 15.89
CA PHE A 41 11.72 -40.88 15.76
C PHE A 41 12.35 -40.84 14.34
N LEU A 42 12.79 -41.98 13.82
CA LEU A 42 13.36 -42.08 12.49
C LEU A 42 12.36 -41.69 11.40
N VAL A 43 11.11 -42.13 11.51
CA VAL A 43 10.04 -41.82 10.57
C VAL A 43 9.74 -40.33 10.61
N LYS A 44 9.61 -39.76 11.81
CA LYS A 44 9.39 -38.32 11.98
C LYS A 44 10.51 -37.50 11.31
N TYR A 45 11.75 -37.86 11.56
CA TYR A 45 12.93 -37.19 10.96
C TYR A 45 12.90 -37.27 9.43
N ARG A 46 12.69 -38.45 8.86
CA ARG A 46 12.63 -38.62 7.40
C ARG A 46 11.43 -37.92 6.78
N PHE A 47 10.31 -37.92 7.47
CA PHE A 47 9.12 -37.21 7.00
C PHE A 47 9.34 -35.69 7.01
N GLN A 48 9.93 -35.14 8.06
CA GLN A 48 10.31 -33.74 8.13
C GLN A 48 11.26 -33.41 6.98
N ALA A 49 12.31 -34.18 6.74
CA ALA A 49 13.25 -33.95 5.64
C ALA A 49 12.60 -34.02 4.26
N SER A 50 11.58 -34.87 4.07
CA SER A 50 10.84 -34.93 2.81
C SER A 50 9.91 -33.73 2.62
N LEU A 51 9.29 -33.23 3.70
CA LEU A 51 8.53 -31.99 3.69
C LEU A 51 9.42 -30.79 3.38
N ASP A 52 10.60 -30.69 4.02
CA ASP A 52 11.56 -29.62 3.78
C ASP A 52 12.02 -29.60 2.31
N SER A 53 12.31 -30.77 1.75
CA SER A 53 12.68 -30.89 0.32
C SER A 53 11.53 -30.51 -0.61
N ALA A 54 10.31 -30.92 -0.29
CA ALA A 54 9.13 -30.56 -1.05
C ALA A 54 8.83 -29.06 -0.96
N ALA A 55 8.95 -28.49 0.24
CA ALA A 55 8.74 -27.06 0.47
C ALA A 55 9.76 -26.21 -0.30
N LEU A 56 11.02 -26.60 -0.35
CA LEU A 56 12.03 -25.95 -1.19
C LEU A 56 11.70 -26.03 -2.67
N ALA A 57 11.23 -27.18 -3.15
CA ALA A 57 10.84 -27.35 -4.54
C ALA A 57 9.66 -26.48 -4.95
N ILE A 58 8.60 -26.44 -4.11
CA ILE A 58 7.42 -25.61 -4.39
C ILE A 58 7.64 -24.14 -3.99
N GLY A 59 8.62 -23.82 -3.16
CA GLY A 59 8.99 -22.46 -2.78
C GLY A 59 9.35 -21.58 -3.99
N THR A 60 9.88 -22.16 -5.05
CA THR A 60 10.19 -21.49 -6.31
C THR A 60 9.09 -21.61 -7.37
N THR A 61 8.04 -22.40 -7.10
CA THR A 61 6.93 -22.62 -8.01
C THR A 61 5.74 -21.74 -7.62
N PHE A 62 5.11 -21.13 -8.60
CA PHE A 62 3.92 -20.30 -8.41
C PHE A 62 2.69 -21.02 -8.98
N GLY A 63 1.54 -20.82 -8.39
CA GLY A 63 0.30 -21.45 -8.81
C GLY A 63 -0.77 -21.44 -7.71
N SER A 64 -1.94 -21.98 -8.01
CA SER A 64 -3.00 -22.15 -7.02
C SER A 64 -2.59 -23.10 -5.90
N ASN A 65 -3.21 -22.99 -4.73
CA ASN A 65 -2.96 -23.90 -3.62
C ASN A 65 -3.11 -25.38 -4.03
N ASP A 66 -4.15 -25.71 -4.79
CA ASP A 66 -4.44 -27.07 -5.25
C ASP A 66 -3.32 -27.62 -6.16
N HIS A 67 -2.79 -26.77 -7.05
CA HIS A 67 -1.67 -27.13 -7.89
C HIS A 67 -0.41 -27.40 -7.07
N LEU A 68 -0.06 -26.50 -6.17
CA LEU A 68 1.12 -26.61 -5.31
C LEU A 68 1.00 -27.82 -4.36
N GLU A 69 -0.20 -28.09 -3.85
CA GLU A 69 -0.47 -29.23 -3.00
C GLU A 69 -0.27 -30.55 -3.75
N SER A 70 -0.75 -30.64 -4.99
CA SER A 70 -0.53 -31.82 -5.84
C SER A 70 0.95 -32.06 -6.12
N VAL A 71 1.70 -31.00 -6.43
CA VAL A 71 3.15 -31.07 -6.65
C VAL A 71 3.87 -31.47 -5.36
N ALA A 72 3.56 -30.83 -4.23
CA ALA A 72 4.15 -31.12 -2.93
C ALA A 72 3.94 -32.57 -2.52
N LYS A 73 2.69 -33.07 -2.67
CA LYS A 73 2.33 -34.43 -2.38
C LYS A 73 3.18 -35.43 -3.19
N LEU A 74 3.32 -35.17 -4.49
CA LEU A 74 4.16 -36.02 -5.35
C LEU A 74 5.61 -36.05 -4.90
N TYR A 75 6.19 -34.90 -4.51
CA TYR A 75 7.54 -34.83 -3.98
C TYR A 75 7.70 -35.58 -2.66
N VAL A 76 6.75 -35.39 -1.73
CA VAL A 76 6.76 -36.07 -0.43
C VAL A 76 6.66 -37.59 -0.64
N GLU A 77 5.71 -38.07 -1.45
CA GLU A 77 5.51 -39.50 -1.71
C GLU A 77 6.72 -40.17 -2.38
N ARG A 78 7.45 -39.44 -3.24
CA ARG A 78 8.67 -39.93 -3.87
C ARG A 78 9.87 -39.97 -2.95
N ASN A 79 10.01 -38.98 -2.05
CA ASN A 79 11.17 -38.85 -1.17
C ASN A 79 10.97 -39.56 0.19
N PHE A 80 9.72 -39.81 0.59
CA PHE A 80 9.37 -40.48 1.81
C PHE A 80 8.95 -41.92 1.55
N GLN A 81 9.94 -42.80 1.48
CA GLN A 81 9.72 -44.24 1.30
C GLN A 81 10.20 -45.00 2.55
N VAL A 82 9.28 -45.20 3.50
CA VAL A 82 9.56 -45.90 4.76
C VAL A 82 8.58 -47.08 4.93
N PRO A 83 9.09 -48.32 5.08
CA PRO A 83 8.22 -49.48 5.28
C PRO A 83 7.32 -49.33 6.49
N GLY A 84 6.04 -49.56 6.31
CA GLY A 84 5.03 -49.47 7.38
C GLY A 84 4.58 -48.06 7.72
N ALA A 85 5.03 -47.07 6.97
CA ALA A 85 4.58 -45.69 7.09
C ALA A 85 3.84 -45.25 5.81
N LYS A 86 2.67 -44.60 5.95
CA LYS A 86 1.87 -44.07 4.83
C LYS A 86 1.57 -42.60 5.02
N VAL A 87 1.89 -41.79 4.02
CA VAL A 87 1.46 -40.40 3.94
C VAL A 87 -0.09 -40.35 3.86
N GLN A 88 -0.72 -39.61 4.76
CA GLN A 88 -2.16 -39.47 4.82
C GLN A 88 -2.59 -38.17 4.14
N GLU A 89 -1.96 -37.09 4.52
CA GLU A 89 -2.31 -35.76 4.08
C GLU A 89 -1.04 -34.92 3.85
N VAL A 90 -1.09 -34.07 2.85
CA VAL A 90 -0.13 -32.98 2.64
C VAL A 90 -0.95 -31.75 2.30
N LYS A 91 -0.81 -30.69 3.06
CA LYS A 91 -1.49 -29.40 2.87
C LYS A 91 -0.48 -28.31 2.60
N VAL A 92 -0.84 -27.43 1.67
CA VAL A 92 -0.06 -26.26 1.34
C VAL A 92 -0.86 -25.00 1.68
N VAL A 93 -0.31 -24.15 2.51
CA VAL A 93 -0.77 -22.77 2.69
C VAL A 93 0.22 -21.88 1.97
N ASN A 94 -0.21 -21.39 0.82
CA ASN A 94 0.57 -20.55 -0.05
C ASN A 94 0.24 -19.08 0.21
N SER A 95 1.25 -18.29 0.53
CA SER A 95 1.16 -16.84 0.55
C SER A 95 2.24 -16.25 -0.34
N ALA A 96 2.13 -14.96 -0.60
CA ALA A 96 3.14 -14.27 -1.37
C ALA A 96 4.53 -14.30 -0.69
N GLU A 97 4.60 -14.45 0.64
CA GLU A 97 5.85 -14.38 1.43
C GLU A 97 6.44 -15.74 1.76
N ARG A 98 5.59 -16.74 1.89
CA ARG A 98 6.00 -18.03 2.37
C ARG A 98 5.06 -19.13 1.91
N VAL A 99 5.61 -20.31 1.84
CA VAL A 99 4.87 -21.55 1.65
C VAL A 99 4.99 -22.34 2.94
N VAL A 100 3.88 -22.59 3.60
CA VAL A 100 3.82 -23.50 4.74
C VAL A 100 3.31 -24.83 4.23
N LEU A 101 4.12 -25.86 4.40
CA LEU A 101 3.80 -27.23 4.08
C LEU A 101 3.57 -28.00 5.38
N SER A 102 2.41 -28.61 5.53
CA SER A 102 2.09 -29.49 6.64
C SER A 102 1.61 -30.83 6.14
N GLY A 103 1.85 -31.86 6.91
CA GLY A 103 1.40 -33.19 6.53
C GLY A 103 1.33 -34.14 7.71
N SER A 104 0.69 -35.28 7.48
CA SER A 104 0.57 -36.36 8.44
C SER A 104 0.92 -37.70 7.84
N VAL A 105 1.55 -38.55 8.63
CA VAL A 105 1.94 -39.92 8.29
C VAL A 105 1.40 -40.88 9.31
N LYS A 106 0.81 -41.96 8.85
CA LYS A 106 0.37 -43.08 9.66
C LYS A 106 1.45 -44.15 9.69
N LEU A 107 2.02 -44.42 10.87
CA LEU A 107 3.05 -45.44 11.11
C LEU A 107 2.40 -46.62 11.83
N THR A 108 2.56 -47.85 11.26
CA THR A 108 2.16 -49.09 11.94
C THR A 108 3.22 -49.47 12.98
N THR A 109 2.74 -49.74 14.20
CA THR A 109 3.59 -50.18 15.32
C THR A 109 3.82 -51.70 15.25
N PHE A 110 4.94 -52.19 15.77
CA PHE A 110 5.20 -53.60 15.91
C PHE A 110 4.69 -54.11 17.29
N PHE A 111 5.09 -53.45 18.33
CA PHE A 111 4.79 -53.87 19.69
C PHE A 111 3.63 -53.10 20.34
N GLY A 112 3.38 -51.87 19.82
CA GLY A 112 2.25 -51.05 20.28
C GLY A 112 0.91 -51.72 20.03
N SER A 113 0.80 -52.58 19.02
CA SER A 113 -0.39 -53.38 18.74
C SER A 113 -0.79 -54.30 19.91
N PHE A 114 0.15 -54.83 20.69
CA PHE A 114 -0.10 -55.57 21.90
C PHE A 114 -0.72 -54.74 23.03
N LEU A 115 -0.55 -53.41 22.95
CA LEU A 115 -1.14 -52.44 23.87
C LEU A 115 -2.38 -51.77 23.27
N GLY A 116 -2.94 -52.32 22.18
CA GLY A 116 -4.12 -51.77 21.54
C GLY A 116 -3.83 -50.51 20.66
N LYS A 117 -2.57 -50.21 20.35
CA LYS A 117 -2.13 -49.12 19.52
C LYS A 117 -1.53 -49.66 18.22
N GLU A 118 -2.36 -50.00 17.25
CA GLU A 118 -1.92 -50.55 15.97
C GLU A 118 -1.13 -49.55 15.10
N TYR A 119 -1.36 -48.28 15.28
CA TYR A 119 -0.69 -47.20 14.53
C TYR A 119 -0.53 -45.94 15.36
N VAL A 120 0.40 -45.10 14.93
CA VAL A 120 0.64 -43.76 15.45
C VAL A 120 0.62 -42.77 14.29
N ASN A 121 -0.09 -41.66 14.45
CA ASN A 121 -0.03 -40.54 13.52
C ASN A 121 1.14 -39.61 13.90
N ILE A 122 1.87 -39.19 12.90
CA ILE A 122 3.03 -38.31 13.01
C ILE A 122 2.74 -37.09 12.17
N ASP A 123 2.61 -35.95 12.81
CA ASP A 123 2.43 -34.67 12.15
C ASP A 123 3.77 -33.92 12.07
N ALA A 124 3.97 -33.21 10.95
CA ALA A 124 5.13 -32.38 10.74
C ALA A 124 4.75 -31.19 9.86
N SER A 125 5.47 -30.10 10.01
CA SER A 125 5.29 -28.90 9.18
C SER A 125 6.62 -28.22 8.94
N THR A 126 6.70 -27.52 7.81
CA THR A 126 7.85 -26.72 7.43
C THR A 126 7.37 -25.42 6.82
N ASP A 127 8.20 -24.38 6.91
CA ASP A 127 7.94 -23.05 6.39
C ASP A 127 9.14 -22.63 5.55
N VAL A 128 8.90 -22.31 4.28
CA VAL A 128 9.91 -21.81 3.36
C VAL A 128 9.51 -20.44 2.87
N ARG A 129 10.37 -19.49 3.10
CA ARG A 129 10.18 -18.15 2.52
C ARG A 129 10.50 -18.17 1.04
N ARG A 130 9.66 -17.49 0.25
CA ARG A 130 9.89 -17.39 -1.19
C ARG A 130 11.04 -16.44 -1.49
N ALA A 131 11.94 -16.86 -2.35
CA ALA A 131 13.03 -16.03 -2.82
C ALA A 131 12.52 -14.84 -3.66
N GLY A 132 13.08 -13.70 -3.38
CA GLY A 132 12.99 -12.40 -4.01
C GLY A 132 11.94 -12.17 -5.11
N GLY A 133 11.11 -11.18 -4.89
CA GLY A 133 10.10 -10.70 -5.83
C GLY A 133 10.30 -9.26 -6.21
N GLY A 134 9.38 -8.76 -7.01
CA GLY A 134 9.33 -7.35 -7.34
C GLY A 134 8.59 -6.53 -6.28
N ILE A 135 8.77 -5.23 -6.34
CA ILE A 135 8.05 -4.27 -5.53
C ILE A 135 7.49 -3.13 -6.38
N MET A 136 6.23 -2.80 -6.14
CA MET A 136 5.58 -1.60 -6.65
C MET A 136 5.41 -0.62 -5.50
N VAL A 137 5.95 0.58 -5.64
CA VAL A 137 5.91 1.62 -4.60
C VAL A 137 5.27 2.87 -5.16
N ALA A 138 4.21 3.36 -4.53
CA ALA A 138 3.66 4.68 -4.77
C ALA A 138 4.16 5.66 -3.69
N LEU A 139 4.92 6.66 -4.09
CA LEU A 139 5.36 7.75 -3.24
C LEU A 139 4.30 8.85 -3.28
N VAL A 140 3.45 8.91 -2.25
CA VAL A 140 2.37 9.89 -2.10
C VAL A 140 2.87 11.03 -1.24
N LEU A 141 3.23 12.13 -1.88
CA LEU A 141 4.08 13.16 -1.30
C LEU A 141 3.37 14.51 -1.23
N ASP A 142 3.37 15.09 -0.06
CA ASP A 142 2.76 16.39 0.22
C ASP A 142 3.51 17.53 -0.47
N ASN A 143 2.78 18.25 -1.30
CA ASN A 143 3.27 19.43 -2.02
C ASN A 143 2.50 20.70 -1.63
N THR A 144 1.88 20.72 -0.47
CA THR A 144 1.08 21.87 -0.01
C THR A 144 1.95 23.06 0.39
N GLY A 145 1.32 24.22 0.55
CA GLY A 145 2.02 25.47 0.85
C GLY A 145 2.83 25.47 2.15
N SER A 146 2.40 24.68 3.16
CA SER A 146 3.15 24.47 4.41
C SER A 146 4.53 23.85 4.20
N MET A 147 4.73 23.14 3.08
CA MET A 147 6.01 22.56 2.69
C MET A 147 7.09 23.60 2.34
N TRP A 148 6.73 24.89 2.18
CA TRP A 148 7.68 25.99 2.12
C TRP A 148 8.27 26.36 3.48
N SER A 149 7.64 25.93 4.57
CA SER A 149 8.12 26.22 5.92
C SER A 149 9.52 25.67 6.13
N SER A 150 10.31 26.38 6.93
CA SER A 150 11.67 25.96 7.27
C SER A 150 11.67 24.69 8.12
N ALA A 151 12.57 23.79 7.82
CA ALA A 151 12.87 22.58 8.59
C ALA A 151 14.38 22.50 8.90
N GLY A 152 14.88 23.51 9.57
CA GLY A 152 16.32 23.71 9.81
C GLY A 152 16.90 24.66 8.78
N SER A 153 17.97 24.28 8.09
CA SER A 153 18.65 25.10 7.07
C SER A 153 17.94 25.10 5.70
N ALA A 154 16.99 24.20 5.47
CA ALA A 154 16.25 24.03 4.22
C ALA A 154 14.74 24.12 4.46
N SER A 155 13.97 24.26 3.40
CA SER A 155 12.51 24.13 3.46
C SER A 155 12.09 22.64 3.57
N ARG A 156 10.86 22.39 4.05
CA ARG A 156 10.33 21.03 4.14
C ARG A 156 10.28 20.34 2.77
N ILE A 157 9.94 21.06 1.70
CA ILE A 157 9.92 20.49 0.34
C ILE A 157 11.31 20.11 -0.15
N GLU A 158 12.35 20.85 0.21
CA GLU A 158 13.73 20.48 -0.10
C GLU A 158 14.16 19.25 0.69
N GLY A 159 13.82 19.18 1.98
CA GLY A 159 14.05 18.00 2.82
C GLY A 159 13.33 16.77 2.27
N LEU A 160 12.06 16.92 1.85
CA LEU A 160 11.28 15.85 1.24
C LEU A 160 11.92 15.36 -0.06
N ARG A 161 12.32 16.27 -0.95
CA ARG A 161 13.03 15.90 -2.19
C ARG A 161 14.29 15.10 -1.89
N ALA A 162 15.12 15.57 -0.96
CA ALA A 162 16.36 14.89 -0.59
C ALA A 162 16.11 13.48 -0.03
N ALA A 163 15.16 13.33 0.91
CA ALA A 163 14.81 12.05 1.50
C ALA A 163 14.22 11.08 0.45
N SER A 164 13.35 11.57 -0.43
CA SER A 164 12.74 10.75 -1.50
C SER A 164 13.77 10.31 -2.54
N LEU A 165 14.74 11.15 -2.87
CA LEU A 165 15.85 10.79 -3.76
C LEU A 165 16.75 9.74 -3.12
N SER A 166 17.03 9.83 -1.81
CA SER A 166 17.78 8.83 -1.05
C SER A 166 17.06 7.48 -1.06
N LEU A 167 15.76 7.47 -0.78
CA LEU A 167 14.92 6.27 -0.87
C LEU A 167 14.96 5.66 -2.28
N THR A 168 14.80 6.48 -3.31
CA THR A 168 14.85 6.02 -4.71
C THR A 168 16.20 5.39 -5.02
N THR A 169 17.30 6.02 -4.60
CA THR A 169 18.64 5.47 -4.79
C THR A 169 18.79 4.10 -4.11
N GLU A 170 18.26 3.95 -2.89
CA GLU A 170 18.32 2.68 -2.17
C GLU A 170 17.48 1.58 -2.84
N LEU A 171 16.30 1.91 -3.36
CA LEU A 171 15.44 0.96 -4.07
C LEU A 171 16.08 0.45 -5.39
N PHE A 172 16.77 1.33 -6.11
CA PHE A 172 17.39 1.01 -7.40
C PHE A 172 18.86 0.60 -7.30
N LYS A 173 19.37 0.34 -6.10
CA LYS A 173 20.78 -0.01 -5.89
C LYS A 173 21.19 -1.39 -6.41
N SER A 174 20.24 -2.31 -6.51
CA SER A 174 20.52 -3.68 -6.97
C SER A 174 20.57 -3.75 -8.49
N ASP A 175 21.43 -4.60 -9.05
CA ASP A 175 21.53 -4.89 -10.48
C ASP A 175 20.21 -5.48 -11.05
N THR A 176 19.38 -6.09 -10.21
CA THR A 176 18.06 -6.62 -10.60
C THR A 176 16.94 -5.60 -10.48
N ALA A 177 17.21 -4.36 -10.07
CA ALA A 177 16.19 -3.36 -9.80
C ALA A 177 15.35 -3.03 -11.03
N GLU A 178 15.93 -3.00 -12.24
CA GLU A 178 15.17 -2.77 -13.48
C GLU A 178 14.04 -3.78 -13.69
N ASP A 179 14.24 -5.02 -13.27
CA ASP A 179 13.25 -6.08 -13.41
C ASP A 179 12.29 -6.16 -12.21
N GLU A 180 12.71 -5.74 -11.02
CA GLU A 180 12.05 -6.01 -9.75
C GLU A 180 11.51 -4.76 -9.03
N VAL A 181 11.81 -3.56 -9.49
CA VAL A 181 11.36 -2.32 -8.85
C VAL A 181 10.50 -1.49 -9.80
N ARG A 182 9.36 -1.04 -9.30
CA ARG A 182 8.49 -0.07 -9.99
C ARG A 182 8.13 1.01 -8.99
N VAL A 183 8.36 2.24 -9.37
CA VAL A 183 8.06 3.39 -8.51
C VAL A 183 7.15 4.33 -9.25
N ALA A 184 6.11 4.79 -8.58
CA ALA A 184 5.25 5.89 -8.99
C ALA A 184 5.44 7.07 -8.04
N VAL A 185 5.27 8.29 -8.53
CA VAL A 185 5.30 9.50 -7.70
C VAL A 185 3.96 10.20 -7.82
N VAL A 186 3.31 10.42 -6.70
CA VAL A 186 1.99 11.07 -6.58
C VAL A 186 2.12 12.34 -5.74
N PRO A 187 2.53 13.46 -6.35
CA PRO A 187 2.51 14.74 -5.67
C PRO A 187 1.06 15.18 -5.45
N TYR A 188 0.71 15.57 -4.23
CA TYR A 188 -0.63 16.03 -3.92
C TYR A 188 -0.63 17.37 -3.18
N THR A 189 -1.74 18.06 -3.31
CA THR A 189 -2.11 19.25 -2.54
C THR A 189 -3.53 19.08 -2.02
N ALA A 190 -4.41 20.06 -2.17
CA ALA A 190 -5.85 19.89 -2.10
C ALA A 190 -6.43 19.25 -3.38
N MET A 191 -5.60 18.84 -4.29
CA MET A 191 -5.94 18.21 -5.57
C MET A 191 -4.76 17.40 -6.08
N VAL A 192 -4.99 16.64 -7.15
CA VAL A 192 -3.96 15.84 -7.82
C VAL A 192 -4.00 16.09 -9.32
N ASN A 193 -2.85 15.97 -9.96
CA ASN A 193 -2.68 16.12 -11.39
C ASN A 193 -2.34 14.75 -12.04
N PRO A 194 -3.31 14.03 -12.63
CA PRO A 194 -3.02 12.80 -13.37
C PRO A 194 -2.15 12.98 -14.62
N GLY A 195 -1.85 14.21 -14.99
CA GLY A 195 -1.03 14.51 -16.16
C GLY A 195 -1.67 14.07 -17.47
N PRO A 196 -0.89 13.54 -18.42
CA PRO A 196 -1.41 13.11 -19.72
C PRO A 196 -2.51 12.06 -19.62
N ALA A 197 -2.52 11.23 -18.58
CA ALA A 197 -3.58 10.24 -18.34
C ALA A 197 -4.95 10.90 -18.15
N ALA A 198 -4.99 12.15 -17.67
CA ALA A 198 -6.24 12.89 -17.49
C ALA A 198 -7.04 13.03 -18.79
N THR A 199 -6.38 13.13 -19.93
CA THR A 199 -7.07 13.34 -21.25
C THR A 199 -7.97 12.16 -21.63
N SER A 200 -7.68 10.96 -21.15
CA SER A 200 -8.43 9.73 -21.46
C SER A 200 -9.57 9.45 -20.46
N ILE A 201 -9.54 10.07 -19.29
CA ILE A 201 -10.48 9.78 -18.19
C ILE A 201 -11.42 10.93 -17.87
N VAL A 202 -11.19 12.09 -18.46
CA VAL A 202 -11.97 13.29 -18.21
C VAL A 202 -13.13 13.40 -19.21
N ASP A 203 -14.29 13.71 -18.70
CA ASP A 203 -15.43 14.06 -19.55
C ASP A 203 -15.25 15.48 -20.11
N THR A 204 -14.82 15.55 -21.36
CA THR A 204 -14.64 16.80 -22.09
C THR A 204 -15.93 17.38 -22.64
N SER A 205 -17.06 16.65 -22.55
CA SER A 205 -18.37 17.14 -23.00
C SER A 205 -18.98 18.15 -22.05
N LEU A 206 -18.47 18.22 -20.83
CA LEU A 206 -18.93 19.12 -19.75
C LEU A 206 -18.49 20.58 -19.98
N LYS A 207 -18.72 21.10 -21.16
CA LYS A 207 -18.47 22.53 -21.48
C LYS A 207 -19.17 23.48 -20.54
N GLU A 208 -20.22 23.05 -19.88
CA GLU A 208 -21.02 23.88 -18.97
C GLU A 208 -20.46 23.96 -17.55
N ASP A 209 -19.74 22.95 -17.07
CA ASP A 209 -19.14 22.94 -15.74
C ASP A 209 -17.89 23.81 -15.62
N PHE A 210 -17.30 24.21 -16.74
CA PHE A 210 -16.25 25.23 -16.78
C PHE A 210 -16.79 26.65 -16.72
N ARG A 211 -18.09 26.84 -16.85
CA ARG A 211 -18.69 28.12 -16.55
C ARG A 211 -18.46 28.36 -15.08
N VAL A 212 -17.62 29.33 -14.84
CA VAL A 212 -17.52 29.97 -13.57
C VAL A 212 -18.94 30.16 -13.08
N GLN A 213 -19.33 29.44 -12.06
CA GLN A 213 -20.39 29.96 -11.22
C GLN A 213 -19.78 31.22 -10.64
N ASP A 214 -20.08 32.34 -11.29
CA ASP A 214 -19.78 33.65 -10.70
C ASP A 214 -20.70 33.74 -9.48
N PRO A 215 -20.23 33.44 -8.26
CA PRO A 215 -21.08 33.51 -7.09
C PRO A 215 -21.43 34.95 -6.76
N GLN A 216 -20.96 35.90 -7.53
CA GLN A 216 -21.06 37.33 -7.26
C GLN A 216 -21.74 38.15 -8.35
N GLY A 217 -22.29 37.52 -9.42
CA GLY A 217 -22.94 38.28 -10.50
C GLY A 217 -22.02 39.26 -11.19
N LEU A 218 -20.70 38.97 -11.23
CA LEU A 218 -19.69 39.78 -11.93
C LEU A 218 -19.69 39.50 -13.44
N THR A 219 -20.80 39.07 -13.98
CA THR A 219 -21.00 38.68 -15.36
C THR A 219 -20.90 39.85 -16.33
N GLY A 220 -19.70 40.32 -16.58
CA GLY A 220 -19.39 40.97 -17.86
C GLY A 220 -18.87 40.01 -18.91
N ALA A 221 -18.43 38.83 -18.54
CA ALA A 221 -17.93 37.81 -19.46
C ALA A 221 -19.10 37.00 -20.04
N LYS A 222 -19.34 37.13 -21.35
CA LYS A 222 -20.30 36.27 -22.08
C LYS A 222 -19.76 34.84 -22.07
N ALA A 223 -20.67 33.86 -22.02
CA ALA A 223 -20.31 32.43 -22.14
C ALA A 223 -19.49 32.07 -23.41
N SER A 224 -19.55 32.96 -24.43
CA SER A 224 -18.73 32.91 -25.64
C SER A 224 -17.25 33.18 -25.42
N ASP A 225 -16.89 33.81 -24.33
CA ASP A 225 -15.50 34.25 -24.05
C ASP A 225 -14.73 33.18 -23.25
N LEU A 226 -15.42 32.14 -22.80
CA LEU A 226 -14.82 30.97 -22.17
C LEU A 226 -14.23 30.07 -23.26
N GLN A 227 -12.94 30.24 -23.52
CA GLN A 227 -12.20 29.34 -24.37
C GLN A 227 -12.29 27.94 -23.77
N VAL A 228 -12.55 26.94 -24.59
CA VAL A 228 -12.46 25.53 -24.20
C VAL A 228 -11.00 25.29 -23.82
N LEU A 229 -10.73 25.20 -22.53
CA LEU A 229 -9.38 24.91 -22.06
C LEU A 229 -8.97 23.54 -22.57
N LYS A 230 -7.86 23.50 -23.25
CA LYS A 230 -7.24 22.26 -23.73
C LYS A 230 -6.24 21.79 -22.69
N TYR A 231 -5.97 20.49 -22.68
CA TYR A 231 -4.83 20.00 -21.93
C TYR A 231 -3.54 20.46 -22.62
N ASP A 232 -2.87 21.40 -22.01
CA ASP A 232 -1.55 21.85 -22.44
C ASP A 232 -0.74 22.26 -21.22
N PRO A 233 0.16 21.39 -20.72
CA PRO A 233 0.95 21.68 -19.53
C PRO A 233 2.03 22.74 -19.78
N SER A 234 2.30 23.10 -21.03
CA SER A 234 3.28 24.13 -21.39
C SER A 234 2.66 25.54 -21.45
N ASP A 235 1.35 25.63 -21.67
CA ASP A 235 0.62 26.89 -21.71
C ASP A 235 -0.03 27.19 -20.36
N LYS A 236 0.40 28.25 -19.70
CA LYS A 236 -0.11 28.68 -18.40
C LYS A 236 -1.59 29.03 -18.40
N THR A 237 -2.16 29.35 -19.55
CA THR A 237 -3.57 29.72 -19.74
C THR A 237 -4.47 28.51 -19.99
N GLN A 238 -3.89 27.33 -20.23
CA GLN A 238 -4.60 26.10 -20.50
C GLN A 238 -4.68 25.21 -19.25
N TRP A 239 -5.53 24.17 -19.33
CA TRP A 239 -5.67 23.19 -18.27
C TRP A 239 -4.46 22.25 -18.20
N LYS A 240 -3.86 22.14 -17.04
CA LYS A 240 -2.62 21.41 -16.75
C LYS A 240 -2.84 19.96 -16.37
N GLY A 241 -4.09 19.56 -16.12
CA GLY A 241 -4.43 18.17 -15.86
C GLY A 241 -5.09 17.87 -14.52
N CYS A 242 -5.19 18.81 -13.58
CA CYS A 242 -5.87 18.53 -12.31
C CYS A 242 -7.35 18.20 -12.49
N VAL A 243 -7.84 17.31 -11.66
CA VAL A 243 -9.21 16.79 -11.72
C VAL A 243 -9.93 16.91 -10.37
N TYR A 244 -11.26 17.02 -10.44
CA TYR A 244 -12.10 16.81 -9.26
C TYR A 244 -12.14 15.32 -8.93
N GLU A 245 -12.26 14.99 -7.65
CA GLU A 245 -12.55 13.62 -7.22
C GLU A 245 -13.95 13.18 -7.63
N ARG A 246 -14.11 11.88 -7.76
CA ARG A 246 -15.40 11.26 -8.08
C ARG A 246 -16.26 11.14 -6.84
N ASP A 247 -17.59 11.03 -7.04
CA ASP A 247 -18.54 10.84 -5.98
C ASP A 247 -18.72 9.37 -5.57
N GLY A 248 -19.25 9.15 -4.37
CA GLY A 248 -19.69 7.85 -3.88
C GLY A 248 -18.54 6.82 -3.73
N ALA A 249 -18.85 5.57 -3.98
CA ALA A 249 -17.89 4.45 -3.88
C ALA A 249 -16.70 4.62 -4.81
N ALA A 250 -16.91 5.15 -6.02
CA ALA A 250 -15.83 5.42 -6.98
C ALA A 250 -14.76 6.37 -6.46
N SER A 251 -15.01 7.09 -5.39
CA SER A 251 -14.03 8.00 -4.77
C SER A 251 -12.99 7.28 -3.92
N ILE A 252 -13.32 6.09 -3.41
CA ILE A 252 -12.51 5.35 -2.44
C ILE A 252 -11.94 4.03 -3.00
N ASP A 253 -12.23 3.70 -4.24
CA ASP A 253 -11.77 2.49 -4.90
C ASP A 253 -11.13 2.79 -6.27
N ASP A 254 -10.79 1.75 -7.00
CA ASP A 254 -10.23 1.78 -8.34
C ASP A 254 -11.27 1.50 -9.44
N THR A 255 -12.55 1.77 -9.16
CA THR A 255 -13.64 1.63 -10.14
C THR A 255 -13.27 2.30 -11.46
N LEU A 256 -13.45 1.56 -12.55
CA LEU A 256 -13.12 2.03 -13.91
C LEU A 256 -13.89 3.32 -14.26
N PRO A 257 -13.25 4.26 -14.96
CA PRO A 257 -13.95 5.38 -15.55
C PRO A 257 -14.92 4.88 -16.63
N GLY A 258 -16.08 5.53 -16.73
CA GLY A 258 -17.09 5.22 -17.73
C GLY A 258 -18.39 5.97 -17.43
N GLY A 259 -19.00 6.58 -18.45
CA GLY A 259 -20.23 7.33 -18.27
C GLY A 259 -20.14 8.39 -17.18
N SER A 260 -21.02 8.33 -16.17
CA SER A 260 -21.01 9.25 -15.03
C SER A 260 -19.83 9.05 -14.08
N GLY A 261 -19.05 8.00 -14.26
CA GLY A 261 -17.83 7.70 -13.47
C GLY A 261 -16.56 8.36 -13.99
N ASN A 262 -16.63 9.16 -15.04
CA ASN A 262 -15.49 9.93 -15.53
C ASN A 262 -15.14 11.04 -14.55
N TRP A 263 -13.82 11.37 -14.49
CA TRP A 263 -13.36 12.55 -13.77
C TRP A 263 -13.77 13.83 -14.47
N LYS A 264 -13.92 14.89 -13.71
CA LYS A 264 -14.15 16.24 -14.25
C LYS A 264 -12.86 17.03 -14.13
N PRO A 265 -12.49 17.84 -15.14
CA PRO A 265 -11.32 18.69 -15.03
C PRO A 265 -11.54 19.75 -13.96
N LEU A 266 -10.52 19.94 -13.13
CA LEU A 266 -10.51 20.98 -12.11
C LEU A 266 -9.82 22.19 -12.66
N ILE A 267 -10.53 23.32 -12.65
CA ILE A 267 -10.07 24.59 -13.17
C ILE A 267 -10.50 25.69 -12.21
N TRP A 268 -9.55 26.52 -11.81
CA TRP A 268 -9.87 27.73 -11.09
C TRP A 268 -10.44 28.76 -12.07
N PRO A 269 -11.42 29.56 -11.63
CA PRO A 269 -11.93 30.66 -12.45
C PRO A 269 -10.80 31.60 -12.83
N ILE A 270 -10.75 31.95 -14.10
CA ILE A 270 -9.81 32.94 -14.62
C ILE A 270 -10.14 34.31 -14.05
N PHE A 271 -11.40 34.56 -13.70
CA PHE A 271 -11.91 35.78 -13.16
C PHE A 271 -12.01 35.75 -11.64
N ASN A 272 -11.11 36.47 -11.01
CA ASN A 272 -11.22 37.10 -9.71
C ASN A 272 -11.77 36.30 -8.53
N ASP A 273 -11.29 35.09 -8.37
CA ASP A 273 -11.39 34.36 -7.13
C ASP A 273 -10.28 34.74 -6.13
N ASN A 274 -9.43 35.66 -6.54
CA ASN A 274 -8.25 36.01 -5.82
C ASN A 274 -8.44 37.25 -5.00
N GLN A 275 -8.42 37.09 -3.72
CA GLN A 275 -8.49 38.18 -2.76
C GLN A 275 -7.20 38.94 -2.63
N TYR A 276 -6.08 38.44 -3.15
CA TYR A 276 -4.78 38.96 -2.85
C TYR A 276 -4.20 39.95 -3.83
N SER A 277 -4.55 39.91 -5.11
CA SER A 277 -3.67 40.56 -6.08
C SER A 277 -4.26 41.69 -6.91
N VAL A 278 -5.53 41.77 -7.07
CA VAL A 278 -6.10 42.66 -8.07
C VAL A 278 -6.08 44.13 -7.63
N TYR A 279 -5.89 44.41 -6.35
CA TYR A 279 -5.92 45.76 -5.82
C TYR A 279 -4.58 46.51 -5.78
N SER A 280 -3.44 45.78 -5.91
CA SER A 280 -2.12 46.41 -5.78
C SER A 280 -1.54 46.92 -7.09
N SER A 281 -2.12 46.55 -8.25
CA SER A 281 -1.53 46.86 -9.56
C SER A 281 -2.30 47.86 -10.41
N GLY A 282 -3.31 48.53 -9.88
CA GLY A 282 -4.09 49.53 -10.61
C GLY A 282 -5.00 48.99 -11.71
N LYS A 283 -5.17 47.69 -11.82
CA LYS A 283 -6.06 47.04 -12.79
C LYS A 283 -7.51 47.04 -12.27
N THR A 284 -8.44 47.20 -13.20
CA THR A 284 -9.88 47.22 -12.88
C THR A 284 -10.30 45.83 -12.36
N LYS A 285 -11.16 45.86 -11.35
CA LYS A 285 -11.77 44.66 -10.77
C LYS A 285 -12.34 43.72 -11.85
N GLY A 286 -11.83 42.51 -11.94
CA GLY A 286 -12.29 41.53 -12.93
C GLY A 286 -11.33 41.27 -14.11
N GLN A 287 -10.29 42.07 -14.28
CA GLN A 287 -9.29 41.82 -15.31
C GLN A 287 -8.06 41.09 -14.71
N VAL A 288 -8.02 39.82 -14.91
CA VAL A 288 -6.83 39.00 -14.66
C VAL A 288 -6.10 38.83 -15.98
N ASP A 289 -4.85 39.22 -16.00
CA ASP A 289 -3.98 38.96 -17.15
C ASP A 289 -3.60 37.46 -17.10
N PRO A 290 -4.00 36.66 -18.07
CA PRO A 290 -3.64 35.26 -18.14
C PRO A 290 -2.10 35.03 -18.16
N ALA A 291 -1.35 36.03 -18.66
CA ALA A 291 0.10 35.97 -18.64
C ALA A 291 0.72 36.09 -17.21
N THR A 292 -0.04 36.57 -16.25
CA THR A 292 0.39 36.67 -14.84
C THR A 292 -0.01 35.44 -14.02
N VAL A 293 -0.57 34.43 -14.65
CA VAL A 293 -0.89 33.16 -14.00
C VAL A 293 0.40 32.53 -13.51
N ASP A 294 0.55 32.54 -12.18
CA ASP A 294 1.66 31.84 -11.58
C ASP A 294 1.41 30.33 -11.68
N PRO A 295 2.34 29.58 -12.27
CA PRO A 295 2.24 28.12 -12.28
C PRO A 295 2.35 27.48 -10.88
N GLY A 296 2.45 28.32 -9.84
CA GLY A 296 2.66 27.92 -8.46
C GLY A 296 4.11 27.50 -8.22
N GLY A 297 4.60 27.82 -7.08
CA GLY A 297 5.91 27.36 -6.67
C GLY A 297 6.90 28.42 -6.32
N ASP A 298 6.62 29.68 -6.63
CA ASP A 298 7.40 30.76 -6.05
C ASP A 298 6.76 31.20 -4.73
N LYS A 299 7.52 31.05 -3.62
CA LYS A 299 7.13 31.52 -2.30
C LYS A 299 6.85 33.03 -2.23
N ASN A 300 7.31 33.79 -3.20
CA ASN A 300 7.09 35.22 -3.32
C ASN A 300 5.91 35.57 -4.22
N ALA A 301 5.31 34.61 -4.89
CA ALA A 301 4.19 34.82 -5.77
C ALA A 301 2.88 34.87 -4.98
N ASN A 302 2.51 36.05 -4.51
CA ASN A 302 1.21 36.31 -3.91
C ASN A 302 0.07 36.45 -4.95
N SER A 303 0.38 36.29 -6.23
CA SER A 303 -0.57 36.46 -7.34
C SER A 303 -0.99 35.10 -7.91
N PHE A 304 -1.67 34.31 -7.09
CA PHE A 304 -2.21 33.02 -7.50
C PHE A 304 -3.54 33.24 -8.23
N THR A 305 -3.46 33.40 -9.51
CA THR A 305 -4.64 33.53 -10.37
C THR A 305 -4.50 32.60 -11.56
N GLY A 306 -5.60 32.13 -12.03
CA GLY A 306 -5.62 31.35 -13.27
C GLY A 306 -6.06 29.92 -13.12
N PRO A 307 -6.13 29.18 -14.24
CA PRO A 307 -6.84 27.91 -14.28
C PRO A 307 -6.20 26.79 -13.46
N ASN A 308 -4.93 26.91 -13.11
CA ASN A 308 -4.12 25.85 -12.51
C ASN A 308 -3.61 26.15 -11.10
N VAL A 309 -4.20 27.10 -10.40
CA VAL A 309 -3.80 27.44 -9.03
C VAL A 309 -3.88 26.21 -8.13
N GLY A 310 -2.82 25.93 -7.39
CA GLY A 310 -2.74 24.78 -6.50
C GLY A 310 -2.56 23.43 -7.18
N CYS A 311 -2.55 23.38 -8.51
CA CYS A 311 -2.39 22.14 -9.27
C CYS A 311 -0.92 21.69 -9.25
N PRO A 312 -0.59 20.56 -8.60
CA PRO A 312 0.78 20.11 -8.43
C PRO A 312 1.39 19.57 -9.73
N THR A 313 2.66 19.19 -9.66
CA THR A 313 3.32 18.47 -10.76
C THR A 313 2.57 17.17 -11.07
N PRO A 314 2.60 16.72 -12.34
CA PRO A 314 1.89 15.50 -12.73
C PRO A 314 2.34 14.26 -11.97
N ILE A 315 1.40 13.34 -11.77
CA ILE A 315 1.72 11.98 -11.32
C ILE A 315 2.69 11.35 -12.33
N LEU A 316 3.74 10.73 -11.83
CA LEU A 316 4.56 9.79 -12.57
C LEU A 316 3.96 8.39 -12.36
N PRO A 317 3.46 7.73 -13.41
CA PRO A 317 3.01 6.34 -13.33
C PRO A 317 4.14 5.39 -12.93
N LEU A 318 3.80 4.14 -12.61
CA LEU A 318 4.78 3.11 -12.31
C LEU A 318 5.84 2.99 -13.41
N THR A 319 7.09 3.16 -13.02
CA THR A 319 8.24 3.03 -13.91
C THR A 319 9.39 2.27 -13.24
N ASN A 320 10.21 1.61 -14.05
CA ASN A 320 11.47 1.01 -13.61
C ASN A 320 12.68 1.91 -13.89
N LYS A 321 12.46 3.10 -14.43
CA LYS A 321 13.53 4.01 -14.78
C LYS A 321 13.79 4.97 -13.62
N GLN A 322 14.89 4.74 -12.90
CA GLN A 322 15.31 5.63 -11.81
C GLN A 322 15.43 7.10 -12.25
N ALA A 323 15.83 7.34 -13.49
CA ALA A 323 15.98 8.69 -14.04
C ALA A 323 14.64 9.45 -14.06
N ASP A 324 13.54 8.77 -14.47
CA ASP A 324 12.20 9.38 -14.53
C ASP A 324 11.71 9.71 -13.13
N VAL A 325 11.90 8.79 -12.16
CA VAL A 325 11.56 9.01 -10.74
C VAL A 325 12.34 10.20 -10.19
N THR A 326 13.64 10.24 -10.46
CA THR A 326 14.52 11.34 -10.04
C THR A 326 14.08 12.69 -10.62
N ALA A 327 13.72 12.72 -11.90
CA ALA A 327 13.25 13.93 -12.56
C ALA A 327 11.92 14.41 -11.96
N SER A 328 10.98 13.50 -11.74
CA SER A 328 9.68 13.82 -11.12
C SER A 328 9.86 14.38 -9.69
N LEU A 329 10.69 13.75 -8.85
CA LEU A 329 10.97 14.21 -7.50
C LEU A 329 11.64 15.59 -7.48
N LYS A 330 12.58 15.86 -8.38
CA LYS A 330 13.23 17.16 -8.49
C LYS A 330 12.29 18.28 -8.97
N ALA A 331 11.29 17.92 -9.77
CA ALA A 331 10.29 18.87 -10.26
C ALA A 331 9.24 19.26 -9.23
N MET A 332 9.12 18.51 -8.12
CA MET A 332 8.15 18.83 -7.06
C MET A 332 8.44 20.19 -6.46
N THR A 333 7.40 20.94 -6.17
CA THR A 333 7.46 22.23 -5.47
C THR A 333 6.24 22.38 -4.57
N ALA A 334 6.30 23.25 -3.58
CA ALA A 334 5.15 23.50 -2.72
C ALA A 334 4.17 24.46 -3.41
N TRP A 335 2.89 24.21 -3.27
CA TRP A 335 1.79 24.94 -3.89
C TRP A 335 0.88 25.53 -2.82
N ASN A 336 0.77 26.81 -2.77
CA ASN A 336 -0.21 27.46 -1.91
C ASN A 336 -1.63 27.29 -2.51
N ARG A 337 -2.63 27.49 -1.68
CA ARG A 337 -4.07 27.46 -1.99
C ARG A 337 -4.66 26.06 -1.94
N GLY A 338 -5.94 26.01 -1.69
CA GLY A 338 -6.73 24.80 -1.57
C GLY A 338 -6.69 24.14 -0.18
N GLY A 339 -5.51 24.04 0.40
CA GLY A 339 -5.27 23.35 1.66
C GLY A 339 -4.52 22.03 1.48
N THR A 340 -4.63 21.12 2.44
CA THR A 340 -3.99 19.81 2.46
C THR A 340 -5.03 18.71 2.51
N LEU A 341 -5.11 17.87 1.50
CA LEU A 341 -6.06 16.77 1.41
C LEU A 341 -5.33 15.45 1.14
N SER A 342 -4.80 14.84 2.20
CA SER A 342 -4.02 13.59 2.13
C SER A 342 -4.84 12.41 1.65
N ASP A 343 -6.14 12.44 1.85
CA ASP A 343 -7.08 11.43 1.38
C ASP A 343 -7.14 11.37 -0.15
N ILE A 344 -7.08 12.54 -0.82
CA ILE A 344 -6.96 12.59 -2.29
C ILE A 344 -5.64 11.96 -2.72
N GLY A 345 -4.53 12.36 -2.08
CA GLY A 345 -3.23 11.73 -2.34
C GLY A 345 -3.26 10.22 -2.18
N MET A 346 -3.85 9.72 -1.09
CA MET A 346 -3.99 8.30 -0.82
C MET A 346 -4.83 7.58 -1.87
N ALA A 347 -5.96 8.15 -2.30
CA ALA A 347 -6.81 7.60 -3.35
C ALA A 347 -6.04 7.42 -4.67
N TRP A 348 -5.23 8.41 -5.04
CA TRP A 348 -4.41 8.32 -6.25
C TRP A 348 -3.19 7.41 -6.06
N GLY A 349 -2.68 7.26 -4.84
CA GLY A 349 -1.69 6.24 -4.51
C GLY A 349 -2.20 4.81 -4.75
N ILE A 350 -3.46 4.53 -4.39
CA ILE A 350 -4.12 3.25 -4.69
C ILE A 350 -4.28 3.08 -6.20
N ARG A 351 -4.81 4.09 -6.88
CA ARG A 351 -5.09 4.04 -8.33
C ARG A 351 -3.84 3.86 -9.19
N VAL A 352 -2.72 4.44 -8.80
CA VAL A 352 -1.48 4.30 -9.57
C VAL A 352 -0.86 2.90 -9.43
N LEU A 353 -1.18 2.18 -8.35
CA LEU A 353 -0.78 0.79 -8.17
C LEU A 353 -1.77 -0.18 -8.82
N SER A 354 -3.04 0.20 -8.97
CA SER A 354 -4.10 -0.63 -9.53
C SER A 354 -3.84 -0.95 -11.01
N PRO A 355 -4.28 -2.12 -11.52
CA PRO A 355 -4.21 -2.46 -12.93
C PRO A 355 -5.25 -1.70 -13.77
N SER A 356 -6.15 -0.97 -13.12
CA SER A 356 -7.29 -0.30 -13.75
C SER A 356 -6.93 1.13 -14.19
N ALA A 357 -7.64 1.64 -15.19
CA ALA A 357 -7.49 3.04 -15.59
C ALA A 357 -7.71 4.01 -14.39
N PRO A 358 -7.01 5.15 -14.35
CA PRO A 358 -6.27 5.78 -15.45
C PRO A 358 -4.85 5.26 -15.67
N PHE A 359 -4.29 4.56 -14.69
CA PHE A 359 -2.93 4.02 -14.74
C PHE A 359 -3.01 2.51 -14.86
N THR A 360 -2.55 1.98 -15.99
CA THR A 360 -2.71 0.55 -16.31
C THR A 360 -1.39 -0.21 -16.30
N GLU A 361 -0.34 0.42 -15.79
CA GLU A 361 1.02 -0.10 -15.86
C GLU A 361 1.16 -1.45 -15.15
N SER A 362 0.60 -1.59 -13.96
CA SER A 362 0.69 -2.84 -13.18
C SER A 362 -0.06 -4.01 -13.82
N GLY A 363 -1.12 -3.72 -14.60
CA GLY A 363 -1.88 -4.71 -15.36
C GLY A 363 -1.29 -5.05 -16.74
N LYS A 364 -0.30 -4.27 -17.20
CA LYS A 364 0.37 -4.49 -18.51
C LYS A 364 1.79 -5.01 -18.39
N MET A 365 2.47 -4.66 -17.31
CA MET A 365 3.83 -5.15 -17.07
C MET A 365 3.79 -6.61 -16.65
N ILE A 366 4.67 -7.42 -17.22
CA ILE A 366 4.74 -8.87 -16.98
C ILE A 366 5.90 -9.19 -16.04
N ASP A 367 5.62 -10.01 -15.05
CA ASP A 367 6.66 -10.67 -14.27
C ASP A 367 7.31 -11.76 -15.15
N LYS A 368 8.54 -11.54 -15.53
CA LYS A 368 9.29 -12.44 -16.42
C LYS A 368 9.45 -13.87 -15.87
N LYS A 369 9.29 -14.07 -14.56
CA LYS A 369 9.45 -15.37 -13.91
C LYS A 369 8.14 -16.16 -13.85
N THR A 370 7.00 -15.49 -13.71
CA THR A 370 5.68 -16.16 -13.64
C THR A 370 4.91 -16.11 -14.95
N GLY A 371 5.19 -15.11 -15.79
CA GLY A 371 4.41 -14.83 -17.00
C GLY A 371 3.08 -14.11 -16.73
N GLU A 372 2.76 -13.83 -15.46
CA GLU A 372 1.59 -13.08 -15.03
C GLU A 372 1.88 -11.58 -15.04
N THR A 373 0.83 -10.78 -14.97
CA THR A 373 1.02 -9.34 -14.73
C THR A 373 1.67 -9.11 -13.37
N ILE A 374 2.40 -8.01 -13.18
CA ILE A 374 3.00 -7.70 -11.88
C ILE A 374 1.93 -7.45 -10.79
N TRP A 375 0.71 -7.12 -11.19
CA TRP A 375 -0.42 -7.00 -10.27
C TRP A 375 -0.89 -8.37 -9.75
N GLU A 376 -0.97 -9.36 -10.62
CA GLU A 376 -1.47 -10.71 -10.32
C GLU A 376 -0.38 -11.60 -9.72
N SER A 377 0.87 -11.36 -10.08
CA SER A 377 1.98 -12.17 -9.62
C SER A 377 2.15 -12.11 -8.10
N PRO A 378 2.11 -13.27 -7.43
CA PRO A 378 2.29 -13.35 -5.97
C PRO A 378 3.71 -12.96 -5.52
N ARG A 379 4.64 -12.83 -6.47
CA ARG A 379 6.00 -12.36 -6.19
C ARG A 379 6.10 -10.86 -6.01
N TRP A 380 5.09 -10.09 -6.42
CA TRP A 380 5.13 -8.64 -6.37
C TRP A 380 4.42 -8.11 -5.14
N ARG A 381 5.13 -7.25 -4.40
CA ARG A 381 4.60 -6.50 -3.27
C ARG A 381 4.13 -5.14 -3.72
N ARG A 382 3.16 -4.63 -3.02
CA ARG A 382 2.60 -3.31 -3.24
C ARG A 382 2.78 -2.48 -2.00
N ALA A 383 3.29 -1.27 -2.14
CA ALA A 383 3.48 -0.38 -1.02
C ALA A 383 3.10 1.06 -1.37
N ILE A 384 2.56 1.78 -0.41
CA ILE A 384 2.34 3.21 -0.45
C ILE A 384 3.18 3.85 0.65
N VAL A 385 3.93 4.88 0.32
CA VAL A 385 4.59 5.76 1.28
C VAL A 385 3.83 7.08 1.26
N LEU A 386 2.97 7.28 2.26
CA LEU A 386 2.20 8.51 2.44
C LEU A 386 2.94 9.46 3.37
N MET A 387 3.31 10.62 2.87
CA MET A 387 3.98 11.66 3.64
C MET A 387 3.16 12.94 3.65
N THR A 388 3.04 13.56 4.82
CA THR A 388 2.45 14.88 5.05
C THR A 388 3.28 15.70 6.03
N ASP A 389 3.10 17.02 6.02
CA ASP A 389 3.72 17.90 7.02
C ASP A 389 2.73 18.43 8.07
N GLY A 390 1.47 17.98 8.04
CA GLY A 390 0.49 18.46 9.00
C GLY A 390 -0.91 17.89 8.89
N ASP A 391 -1.83 18.70 9.37
CA ASP A 391 -3.26 18.39 9.40
C ASP A 391 -3.87 18.46 8.00
N ASN A 392 -4.89 17.66 7.75
CA ASN A 392 -5.80 17.93 6.65
C ASN A 392 -6.51 19.27 6.88
N VAL A 393 -6.48 20.12 5.88
CA VAL A 393 -7.02 21.47 5.95
C VAL A 393 -7.71 21.82 4.64
N VAL A 394 -8.90 22.37 4.75
CA VAL A 394 -9.54 23.10 3.65
C VAL A 394 -9.54 24.57 4.01
N PHE A 395 -8.88 25.37 3.20
CA PHE A 395 -8.85 26.78 3.44
C PHE A 395 -10.23 27.40 3.27
N ASN A 396 -10.69 28.07 4.33
CA ASN A 396 -11.90 28.85 4.33
C ASN A 396 -11.56 30.33 4.53
N ALA A 397 -12.01 31.18 3.64
CA ALA A 397 -11.79 32.61 3.70
C ALA A 397 -12.29 33.25 5.01
N GLY A 398 -13.29 32.66 5.67
CA GLY A 398 -13.84 33.17 6.93
C GLY A 398 -12.88 33.07 8.13
N ASN A 399 -11.94 32.14 8.09
CA ASN A 399 -10.98 31.97 9.19
C ASN A 399 -9.86 33.01 9.24
N GLU A 400 -9.67 33.80 8.19
CA GLU A 400 -8.60 34.82 8.13
C GLU A 400 -9.11 36.27 8.22
N GLY A 401 -10.28 36.49 8.72
CA GLY A 401 -10.78 37.79 9.26
C GLY A 401 -11.03 38.90 8.26
N THR A 402 -10.70 38.79 6.98
CA THR A 402 -10.78 39.89 6.01
C THR A 402 -11.43 39.53 4.68
N ARG A 403 -12.05 38.37 4.55
CA ARG A 403 -12.38 37.82 3.24
C ARG A 403 -13.87 37.56 3.00
N VAL A 404 -14.72 38.31 3.68
CA VAL A 404 -16.15 38.28 3.39
C VAL A 404 -16.43 39.15 2.18
N ARG A 405 -16.72 38.55 1.05
CA ARG A 405 -17.37 39.29 -0.06
C ARG A 405 -18.84 38.96 -0.05
N THR A 406 -19.63 39.99 0.23
CA THR A 406 -21.09 39.96 0.12
C THR A 406 -21.83 38.85 0.89
N GLY A 407 -21.37 38.53 2.13
CA GLY A 407 -22.11 37.61 3.01
C GLY A 407 -22.02 36.15 2.66
N LYS A 408 -21.16 35.72 1.72
CA LYS A 408 -20.86 34.32 1.41
C LYS A 408 -19.40 34.05 1.70
N GLU A 409 -19.13 33.12 2.59
CA GLU A 409 -17.80 32.58 2.83
C GLU A 409 -17.39 31.77 1.59
N LEU A 410 -16.30 32.16 0.96
CA LEU A 410 -15.74 31.44 -0.18
C LEU A 410 -14.50 30.71 0.28
N SER A 411 -14.53 29.38 0.30
CA SER A 411 -13.34 28.58 0.47
C SER A 411 -12.53 28.53 -0.83
N ASP A 412 -11.29 28.13 -0.72
CA ASP A 412 -10.49 27.76 -1.88
C ASP A 412 -11.10 26.56 -2.61
N ILE A 413 -10.80 26.39 -3.91
CA ILE A 413 -11.18 25.21 -4.67
C ILE A 413 -10.26 24.06 -4.30
N THR A 414 -10.86 22.91 -4.10
CA THR A 414 -10.17 21.65 -3.83
C THR A 414 -10.58 20.59 -4.85
N GLY A 415 -9.97 19.41 -4.80
CA GLY A 415 -10.45 18.26 -5.56
C GLY A 415 -11.90 17.89 -5.27
N TYR A 416 -12.49 18.43 -4.21
CA TYR A 416 -13.91 18.28 -3.87
C TYR A 416 -14.78 19.49 -4.21
N GLY A 417 -14.23 20.47 -4.85
CA GLY A 417 -14.87 21.75 -5.06
C GLY A 417 -14.67 22.70 -3.87
N ARG A 418 -15.56 23.67 -3.74
CA ARG A 418 -15.58 24.61 -2.62
C ARG A 418 -16.47 24.13 -1.49
N LEU A 419 -16.19 24.56 -0.27
CA LEU A 419 -17.10 24.33 0.85
C LEU A 419 -18.48 24.92 0.52
N GLY A 420 -19.54 24.15 0.79
CA GLY A 420 -20.93 24.56 0.53
C GLY A 420 -21.37 24.50 -0.95
N GLU A 421 -20.50 24.13 -1.87
CA GLU A 421 -20.92 23.80 -3.23
C GLU A 421 -21.62 22.45 -3.27
N ALA A 422 -22.67 22.35 -4.10
CA ALA A 422 -23.43 21.13 -4.26
C ALA A 422 -22.68 20.00 -5.01
N ARG A 423 -21.44 20.24 -5.47
CA ARG A 423 -20.68 19.32 -6.33
C ARG A 423 -20.33 18.00 -5.65
N MET A 424 -20.03 18.06 -4.37
CA MET A 424 -19.69 16.91 -3.56
C MET A 424 -20.64 16.79 -2.37
N ASN A 425 -21.89 16.59 -2.68
CA ASN A 425 -23.00 16.62 -1.72
C ASN A 425 -22.83 15.78 -0.47
N ALA A 426 -21.95 14.78 -0.50
CA ALA A 426 -21.71 13.91 0.65
C ALA A 426 -20.59 14.41 1.58
N LEU A 427 -19.51 15.00 1.04
CA LEU A 427 -18.32 15.35 1.83
C LEU A 427 -18.37 16.79 2.35
N PHE A 428 -18.78 17.74 1.53
CA PHE A 428 -18.72 19.16 1.87
C PHE A 428 -20.08 19.87 1.89
N LYS A 429 -21.06 19.24 2.49
CA LYS A 429 -22.40 19.88 2.69
C LYS A 429 -22.34 21.12 3.59
N SER A 430 -21.30 21.23 4.41
CA SER A 430 -21.12 22.31 5.36
C SER A 430 -20.10 23.31 4.87
N ASN A 431 -20.36 24.60 5.10
CA ASN A 431 -19.38 25.68 4.92
C ASN A 431 -18.31 25.69 6.04
N ASN A 432 -18.32 24.71 6.94
CA ASN A 432 -17.43 24.64 8.09
C ASN A 432 -16.18 23.81 7.76
N SER A 433 -15.05 24.47 7.76
CA SER A 433 -13.73 23.88 7.51
C SER A 433 -13.35 22.75 8.51
N ALA A 434 -13.77 22.86 9.78
CA ALA A 434 -13.50 21.83 10.78
C ALA A 434 -14.32 20.55 10.48
N THR A 435 -15.58 20.72 10.06
CA THR A 435 -16.41 19.60 9.63
C THR A 435 -15.83 18.94 8.37
N ALA A 436 -15.36 19.72 7.41
CA ALA A 436 -14.70 19.23 6.21
C ALA A 436 -13.43 18.44 6.56
N LYS A 437 -12.56 18.99 7.44
CA LYS A 437 -11.40 18.28 7.94
C LYS A 437 -11.75 16.90 8.51
N THR A 438 -12.75 16.83 9.38
CA THR A 438 -13.21 15.55 9.96
C THR A 438 -13.60 14.55 8.87
N LYS A 439 -14.30 14.98 7.83
CA LYS A 439 -14.72 14.12 6.72
C LYS A 439 -13.54 13.65 5.87
N VAL A 440 -12.54 14.50 5.67
CA VAL A 440 -11.30 14.15 5.00
C VAL A 440 -10.51 13.10 5.81
N ASP A 441 -10.43 13.30 7.14
CA ASP A 441 -9.75 12.37 8.05
C ASP A 441 -10.44 10.99 8.06
N GLU A 442 -11.79 10.97 8.16
CA GLU A 442 -12.58 9.73 8.09
C GLU A 442 -12.36 9.00 6.76
N ARG A 443 -12.36 9.75 5.64
CA ARG A 443 -12.15 9.18 4.32
C ARG A 443 -10.72 8.65 4.13
N LEU A 444 -9.71 9.33 4.67
CA LEU A 444 -8.33 8.85 4.66
C LEU A 444 -8.24 7.47 5.34
N ILE A 445 -8.85 7.32 6.53
CA ILE A 445 -8.88 6.03 7.25
C ILE A 445 -9.60 4.95 6.42
N GLU A 446 -10.68 5.29 5.73
CA GLU A 446 -11.40 4.34 4.88
C GLU A 446 -10.55 3.88 3.68
N LEU A 447 -9.87 4.81 3.02
CA LEU A 447 -8.91 4.51 1.94
C LEU A 447 -7.76 3.62 2.43
N CYS A 448 -7.23 3.89 3.62
CA CYS A 448 -6.19 3.06 4.21
C CYS A 448 -6.70 1.63 4.49
N LYS A 449 -7.94 1.47 4.95
CA LYS A 449 -8.57 0.16 5.11
C LYS A 449 -8.75 -0.56 3.76
N THR A 450 -9.16 0.16 2.73
CA THR A 450 -9.32 -0.37 1.36
C THR A 450 -7.98 -0.85 0.81
N ALA A 451 -6.93 -0.04 0.93
CA ALA A 451 -5.60 -0.41 0.49
C ALA A 451 -5.07 -1.66 1.22
N LYS A 452 -5.26 -1.73 2.55
CA LYS A 452 -4.87 -2.91 3.35
C LYS A 452 -5.62 -4.18 2.92
N LYS A 453 -6.91 -4.07 2.53
CA LYS A 453 -7.68 -5.21 2.00
C LYS A 453 -7.17 -5.70 0.64
N GLN A 454 -6.46 -4.85 -0.10
CA GLN A 454 -5.81 -5.18 -1.36
C GLN A 454 -4.35 -5.61 -1.18
N ASP A 455 -3.94 -5.97 0.04
CA ASP A 455 -2.58 -6.34 0.41
C ASP A 455 -1.53 -5.26 0.07
N ILE A 456 -1.93 -3.99 0.13
CA ILE A 456 -1.03 -2.85 -0.03
C ILE A 456 -0.44 -2.50 1.34
N ILE A 457 0.86 -2.53 1.44
CA ILE A 457 1.60 -2.12 2.64
C ILE A 457 1.64 -0.60 2.69
N ILE A 458 1.22 -0.02 3.81
CA ILE A 458 1.17 1.44 3.97
C ILE A 458 2.22 1.86 4.99
N TYR A 459 3.12 2.70 4.53
CA TYR A 459 4.04 3.48 5.36
C TYR A 459 3.52 4.90 5.46
N THR A 460 3.51 5.46 6.67
CA THR A 460 3.09 6.84 6.88
C THR A 460 4.19 7.63 7.58
N VAL A 461 4.43 8.84 7.11
CA VAL A 461 5.43 9.75 7.66
C VAL A 461 4.80 11.12 7.90
N VAL A 462 4.85 11.60 9.14
CA VAL A 462 4.42 12.95 9.51
C VAL A 462 5.66 13.80 9.73
N PHE A 463 5.93 14.71 8.80
CA PHE A 463 7.08 15.60 8.79
C PHE A 463 6.75 16.97 9.39
N SER A 464 6.69 17.04 10.69
CA SER A 464 6.37 18.29 11.39
C SER A 464 6.85 18.26 12.83
N ASN A 465 7.23 19.41 13.34
CA ASN A 465 7.57 19.59 14.76
C ASN A 465 6.38 20.06 15.62
N SER A 466 5.24 20.36 15.00
CA SER A 466 4.09 21.00 15.68
C SER A 466 2.77 20.25 15.48
N THR A 467 2.74 19.11 14.81
CA THR A 467 1.52 18.33 14.59
C THR A 467 0.97 17.79 15.92
N ASN A 468 -0.32 17.98 16.13
CA ASN A 468 -1.00 17.52 17.34
C ASN A 468 -1.14 15.98 17.41
N ALA A 469 -1.44 15.47 18.60
CA ALA A 469 -1.54 14.02 18.84
C ALA A 469 -2.70 13.37 18.04
N ALA A 470 -3.81 14.07 17.86
CA ALA A 470 -4.97 13.52 17.14
C ALA A 470 -4.64 13.30 15.66
N THR A 471 -3.98 14.25 15.03
CA THR A 471 -3.52 14.08 13.63
C THR A 471 -2.51 12.95 13.51
N ARG A 472 -1.53 12.86 14.42
CA ARG A 472 -0.58 11.76 14.41
C ARG A 472 -1.26 10.40 14.52
N ALA A 473 -2.30 10.28 15.37
CA ALA A 473 -3.07 9.05 15.54
C ALA A 473 -3.79 8.60 14.24
N ILE A 474 -4.21 9.55 13.39
CA ILE A 474 -4.82 9.25 12.08
C ILE A 474 -3.80 8.54 11.19
N TYR A 475 -2.58 9.08 11.07
CA TYR A 475 -1.54 8.47 10.23
C TYR A 475 -0.98 7.18 10.83
N GLU A 476 -0.89 7.08 12.17
CA GLU A 476 -0.56 5.83 12.85
C GLU A 476 -1.60 4.73 12.57
N THR A 477 -2.89 5.09 12.58
CA THR A 477 -3.99 4.17 12.22
C THR A 477 -3.95 3.78 10.74
N CYS A 478 -3.56 4.71 9.87
CA CYS A 478 -3.43 4.47 8.43
C CYS A 478 -2.27 3.51 8.12
N ALA A 479 -1.15 3.59 8.81
CA ALA A 479 -0.02 2.67 8.63
C ALA A 479 -0.44 1.20 8.77
N SER A 480 0.23 0.30 8.08
CA SER A 480 -0.07 -1.14 8.12
C SER A 480 0.15 -1.75 9.49
N ASP A 481 1.16 -1.28 10.20
CA ASP A 481 1.45 -1.59 11.60
C ASP A 481 2.25 -0.43 12.23
N LYS A 482 2.48 -0.51 13.55
CA LYS A 482 3.19 0.53 14.30
C LYS A 482 4.64 0.74 13.84
N GLY A 483 5.29 -0.27 13.30
CA GLY A 483 6.64 -0.18 12.73
C GLY A 483 6.70 0.54 11.39
N LYS A 484 5.55 0.86 10.80
CA LYS A 484 5.42 1.55 9.51
C LYS A 484 4.89 2.98 9.62
N TYR A 485 4.85 3.50 10.84
CA TYR A 485 4.54 4.89 11.12
C TYR A 485 5.79 5.61 11.63
N TRP A 486 6.09 6.78 11.10
CA TRP A 486 7.18 7.64 11.55
C TRP A 486 6.70 9.07 11.81
N TYR A 487 7.15 9.61 12.92
CA TYR A 487 7.07 11.04 13.21
C TYR A 487 8.45 11.65 13.04
N ALA A 488 8.59 12.55 12.09
CA ALA A 488 9.85 13.18 11.70
C ALA A 488 9.79 14.69 12.01
N PRO A 489 10.31 15.15 13.16
CA PRO A 489 10.27 16.57 13.53
C PRO A 489 11.31 17.43 12.80
N SER A 490 12.25 16.83 12.08
CA SER A 490 13.32 17.51 11.36
C SER A 490 13.62 16.83 10.02
N ALA A 491 14.39 17.51 9.15
CA ALA A 491 14.83 16.95 7.87
C ALA A 491 15.71 15.69 8.06
N ASP A 492 16.54 15.65 9.10
CA ASP A 492 17.37 14.49 9.41
C ASP A 492 16.51 13.30 9.87
N ALA A 493 15.49 13.56 10.69
CA ALA A 493 14.52 12.53 11.08
C ALA A 493 13.73 12.01 9.89
N LEU A 494 13.36 12.89 8.94
CA LEU A 494 12.71 12.50 7.69
C LEU A 494 13.62 11.62 6.86
N ASN A 495 14.87 12.00 6.67
CA ASN A 495 15.84 11.21 5.91
C ASN A 495 16.06 9.85 6.56
N SER A 496 16.14 9.78 7.89
CA SER A 496 16.24 8.52 8.64
C SER A 496 15.00 7.63 8.45
N ALA A 497 13.79 8.22 8.47
CA ALA A 497 12.55 7.50 8.24
C ALA A 497 12.51 6.91 6.81
N PHE A 498 12.86 7.70 5.80
CA PHE A 498 12.91 7.24 4.42
C PHE A 498 13.99 6.18 4.19
N GLY A 499 15.14 6.29 4.85
CA GLY A 499 16.17 5.26 4.85
C GLY A 499 15.67 3.94 5.46
N ALA A 500 14.96 4.01 6.60
CA ALA A 500 14.36 2.84 7.23
C ALA A 500 13.30 2.19 6.33
N ILE A 501 12.44 2.99 5.70
CA ILE A 501 11.45 2.55 4.73
C ILE A 501 12.14 1.86 3.55
N GLY A 502 13.17 2.46 2.97
CA GLY A 502 13.92 1.87 1.87
C GLY A 502 14.53 0.53 2.23
N SER A 503 15.12 0.41 3.42
CA SER A 503 15.64 -0.85 3.92
C SER A 503 14.55 -1.91 4.10
N ASP A 504 13.37 -1.51 4.64
CA ASP A 504 12.26 -2.44 4.83
C ASP A 504 11.66 -2.90 3.49
N LEU A 505 11.47 -1.99 2.54
CA LEU A 505 11.03 -2.29 1.18
C LEU A 505 12.00 -3.22 0.44
N ASN A 506 13.30 -3.01 0.58
CA ASN A 506 14.31 -3.91 0.03
C ASN A 506 14.28 -5.29 0.69
N LYS A 507 14.06 -5.37 2.01
CA LYS A 507 13.86 -6.66 2.69
C LYS A 507 12.65 -7.39 2.14
N LEU A 508 11.51 -6.71 1.94
CA LEU A 508 10.31 -7.30 1.34
C LEU A 508 10.56 -7.86 -0.06
N ARG A 509 11.51 -7.29 -0.80
CA ARG A 509 11.94 -7.77 -2.11
C ARG A 509 12.90 -8.96 -2.01
N ILE A 510 13.83 -8.92 -1.06
CA ILE A 510 14.97 -9.84 -0.98
C ILE A 510 14.73 -10.99 0.02
N THR A 511 13.70 -10.93 0.87
CA THR A 511 13.50 -11.93 1.92
C THR A 511 13.49 -13.34 1.36
N GLN A 512 14.61 -13.96 1.53
CA GLN A 512 14.91 -15.38 1.33
C GLN A 512 14.28 -16.21 2.45
#